data_5e2e3c683a639aa64341b265d9de9f41
#
_entry.id   5e2e3c683a639aa64341b265d9de9f41
#
_cell.length_a   1.000
_cell.length_b   1.000
_cell.length_c   1.000
_cell.angle_alpha   90.00
_cell.angle_beta   90.00
_cell.angle_gamma   90.00
#
_symmetry.space_group_name_H-M   'P 1'
#
loop_
_entity.id
_entity.type
_entity.pdbx_description
1 polymer ?
#
loop_
_entity_poly.entity_id
_entity_poly.type
_entity_poly.pdbx_seq_one_letter_code
_entity_poly.pdbx_strand_id
1 'polypeptide(L)'
;MIRENYFDVIITDLMMDGIDGIGVLKVANELHPSTPVMILTGYGSLDTAIDALRLGAFDYMQKPCDKNELIERTKKCINHLLLHRKIKAYEKIIPVCCVCKKIRDDDGKEPGTGEWMEPDLYLQAKTEIETSHTYCDEHAEELRKEIKTIHANRKANNQKKT
;
A
#
# COMPACT_ATOMS: atom_id res chain seq x y z
N MET A 1 19.62 5.75 -15.69
CA MET A 1 19.32 4.31 -15.51
C MET A 1 18.39 4.06 -14.32
N ILE A 2 18.71 4.42 -13.06
CA ILE A 2 17.79 4.27 -11.90
C ILE A 2 16.53 5.13 -12.04
N ARG A 3 16.59 6.30 -12.67
CA ARG A 3 15.45 7.19 -12.89
C ARG A 3 14.40 6.65 -13.87
N GLU A 4 14.80 5.74 -14.77
CA GLU A 4 13.99 5.27 -15.89
C GLU A 4 13.59 3.79 -15.75
N ASN A 5 14.25 3.08 -14.85
CA ASN A 5 14.05 1.64 -14.68
C ASN A 5 13.88 1.29 -13.19
N TYR A 6 13.05 0.30 -12.94
CA TYR A 6 12.86 -0.30 -11.63
C TYR A 6 13.82 -1.50 -11.47
N PHE A 7 14.40 -1.63 -10.29
CA PHE A 7 15.29 -2.74 -9.94
C PHE A 7 14.81 -3.38 -8.63
N ASP A 8 14.89 -4.70 -8.55
CA ASP A 8 14.55 -5.43 -7.33
C ASP A 8 15.65 -5.34 -6.26
N VAL A 9 16.91 -5.23 -6.69
CA VAL A 9 18.08 -5.03 -5.83
C VAL A 9 19.08 -4.17 -6.60
N ILE A 10 19.72 -3.26 -5.90
CA ILE A 10 20.85 -2.50 -6.44
C ILE A 10 22.11 -2.90 -5.68
N ILE A 11 23.15 -3.31 -6.40
CA ILE A 11 24.50 -3.55 -5.86
C ILE A 11 25.43 -2.54 -6.49
N THR A 12 26.09 -1.74 -5.67
CA THR A 12 26.97 -0.67 -6.15
C THR A 12 28.32 -0.69 -5.43
N ASP A 13 29.39 -0.28 -6.13
CA ASP A 13 30.64 0.03 -5.46
C ASP A 13 30.52 1.38 -4.76
N LEU A 14 31.24 1.56 -3.67
CA LEU A 14 31.35 2.84 -2.98
C LEU A 14 32.13 3.85 -3.82
N MET A 15 33.28 3.40 -4.38
CA MET A 15 34.19 4.24 -5.15
C MET A 15 33.97 4.01 -6.64
N MET A 16 33.37 4.97 -7.31
CA MET A 16 33.13 4.96 -8.77
C MET A 16 33.41 6.36 -9.34
N ASP A 17 33.85 6.42 -10.59
CA ASP A 17 34.01 7.70 -11.28
C ASP A 17 32.65 8.34 -11.52
N GLY A 18 32.54 9.62 -11.16
CA GLY A 18 31.30 10.42 -11.31
C GLY A 18 30.40 10.35 -10.08
N ILE A 19 29.33 9.56 -10.09
CA ILE A 19 28.45 9.38 -8.93
C ILE A 19 28.94 8.18 -8.12
N ASP A 20 29.32 8.41 -6.88
CA ASP A 20 29.74 7.36 -5.95
C ASP A 20 28.55 6.50 -5.45
N GLY A 21 28.85 5.40 -4.74
CA GLY A 21 27.85 4.50 -4.22
C GLY A 21 26.86 5.15 -3.23
N ILE A 22 27.30 6.16 -2.49
CA ILE A 22 26.41 6.94 -1.60
C ILE A 22 25.46 7.80 -2.41
N GLY A 23 25.91 8.39 -3.49
CA GLY A 23 25.05 9.12 -4.44
C GLY A 23 24.00 8.21 -5.08
N VAL A 24 24.39 7.00 -5.48
CA VAL A 24 23.47 5.96 -5.97
C VAL A 24 22.43 5.60 -4.91
N LEU A 25 22.86 5.37 -3.65
CA LEU A 25 21.99 5.06 -2.52
C LEU A 25 20.95 6.15 -2.27
N LYS A 26 21.36 7.41 -2.24
CA LYS A 26 20.45 8.56 -2.04
C LYS A 26 19.41 8.64 -3.13
N VAL A 27 19.80 8.54 -4.40
CA VAL A 27 18.88 8.56 -5.54
C VAL A 27 17.93 7.37 -5.52
N ALA A 28 18.41 6.18 -5.15
CA ALA A 28 17.58 4.99 -5.04
C ALA A 28 16.52 5.14 -3.92
N ASN A 29 16.93 5.64 -2.74
CA ASN A 29 16.01 5.86 -1.63
C ASN A 29 14.96 6.93 -1.93
N GLU A 30 15.32 7.96 -2.69
CA GLU A 30 14.37 9.01 -3.10
C GLU A 30 13.33 8.50 -4.10
N LEU A 31 13.77 7.78 -5.14
CA LEU A 31 12.89 7.37 -6.24
C LEU A 31 12.21 6.03 -6.00
N HIS A 32 12.87 5.11 -5.34
CA HIS A 32 12.46 3.72 -5.12
C HIS A 32 12.74 3.27 -3.68
N PRO A 33 12.10 3.86 -2.65
CA PRO A 33 12.41 3.62 -1.23
C PRO A 33 12.24 2.16 -0.78
N SER A 34 11.57 1.34 -1.57
CA SER A 34 11.42 -0.09 -1.29
C SER A 34 12.50 -0.97 -1.93
N THR A 35 13.38 -0.40 -2.77
CA THR A 35 14.44 -1.16 -3.44
C THR A 35 15.68 -1.24 -2.52
N PRO A 36 16.06 -2.42 -2.05
CA PRO A 36 17.24 -2.56 -1.21
C PRO A 36 18.51 -2.25 -2.00
N VAL A 37 19.39 -1.46 -1.40
CA VAL A 37 20.70 -1.11 -1.95
C VAL A 37 21.78 -1.76 -1.10
N MET A 38 22.66 -2.53 -1.72
CA MET A 38 23.84 -3.13 -1.12
C MET A 38 25.10 -2.45 -1.65
N ILE A 39 26.01 -2.07 -0.75
CA ILE A 39 27.31 -1.52 -1.11
C ILE A 39 28.36 -2.61 -1.05
N LEU A 40 29.10 -2.79 -2.15
CA LEU A 40 30.18 -3.77 -2.29
C LEU A 40 31.45 -3.05 -2.71
N THR A 41 32.43 -2.88 -1.79
CA THR A 41 33.60 -2.04 -2.05
C THR A 41 34.91 -2.67 -1.60
N GLY A 42 36.00 -2.40 -2.34
CA GLY A 42 37.35 -2.76 -1.96
C GLY A 42 38.02 -1.74 -1.00
N TYR A 43 37.43 -0.55 -0.88
CA TYR A 43 37.92 0.55 -0.04
C TYR A 43 36.87 0.90 1.00
N GLY A 44 36.94 0.27 2.16
CA GLY A 44 35.98 0.54 3.20
C GLY A 44 36.64 0.59 4.58
N SER A 45 36.38 1.67 5.31
CA SER A 45 36.60 1.73 6.74
C SER A 45 35.31 1.37 7.48
N LEU A 46 35.41 1.08 8.77
CA LEU A 46 34.25 0.87 9.62
C LEU A 46 33.31 2.10 9.59
N ASP A 47 33.89 3.30 9.55
CA ASP A 47 33.13 4.55 9.53
C ASP A 47 32.28 4.68 8.25
N THR A 48 32.84 4.37 7.09
CA THR A 48 32.12 4.40 5.82
C THR A 48 30.99 3.37 5.75
N ALA A 49 31.18 2.20 6.37
CA ALA A 49 30.13 1.19 6.47
C ALA A 49 28.97 1.66 7.37
N ILE A 50 29.30 2.24 8.52
CA ILE A 50 28.31 2.80 9.45
C ILE A 50 27.50 3.92 8.78
N ASP A 51 28.16 4.82 8.08
CA ASP A 51 27.52 5.94 7.39
C ASP A 51 26.61 5.46 6.25
N ALA A 52 27.04 4.47 5.48
CA ALA A 52 26.19 3.87 4.45
C ALA A 52 24.91 3.24 5.04
N LEU A 53 25.03 2.50 6.15
CA LEU A 53 23.87 1.89 6.83
C LEU A 53 22.95 2.96 7.43
N ARG A 54 23.50 4.04 8.02
CA ARG A 54 22.69 5.18 8.52
C ARG A 54 21.94 5.90 7.42
N LEU A 55 22.52 5.94 6.22
CA LEU A 55 21.87 6.53 5.03
C LEU A 55 20.86 5.58 4.38
N GLY A 56 20.64 4.39 4.95
CA GLY A 56 19.62 3.45 4.49
C GLY A 56 20.13 2.39 3.52
N ALA A 57 21.43 2.13 3.44
CA ALA A 57 21.92 0.94 2.75
C ALA A 57 21.35 -0.31 3.46
N PHE A 58 20.87 -1.26 2.70
CA PHE A 58 20.34 -2.51 3.24
C PHE A 58 21.45 -3.39 3.79
N ASP A 59 22.60 -3.43 3.10
CA ASP A 59 23.78 -4.18 3.52
C ASP A 59 25.06 -3.56 2.96
N TYR A 60 26.19 -3.94 3.55
CA TYR A 60 27.52 -3.50 3.17
C TYR A 60 28.47 -4.68 3.19
N MET A 61 29.26 -4.88 2.11
CA MET A 61 30.25 -5.94 1.99
C MET A 61 31.57 -5.38 1.52
N GLN A 62 32.66 -5.96 2.05
CA GLN A 62 34.03 -5.65 1.62
C GLN A 62 34.50 -6.65 0.58
N LYS A 63 35.17 -6.15 -0.47
CA LYS A 63 35.92 -6.96 -1.45
C LYS A 63 37.34 -7.27 -0.89
N PRO A 64 37.90 -8.47 -1.15
CA PRO A 64 37.27 -9.60 -1.86
C PRO A 64 36.22 -10.30 -0.99
N CYS A 65 35.06 -10.66 -1.57
CA CYS A 65 34.01 -11.37 -0.88
C CYS A 65 33.81 -12.77 -1.47
N ASP A 66 33.36 -13.71 -0.66
CA ASP A 66 32.99 -15.05 -1.11
C ASP A 66 31.70 -14.99 -1.96
N LYS A 67 31.68 -15.79 -3.04
CA LYS A 67 30.56 -15.85 -3.96
C LYS A 67 29.28 -16.29 -3.25
N ASN A 68 29.38 -17.27 -2.34
CA ASN A 68 28.21 -17.81 -1.64
C ASN A 68 27.69 -16.77 -0.65
N GLU A 69 28.56 -16.04 0.02
CA GLU A 69 28.19 -14.95 0.90
C GLU A 69 27.44 -13.84 0.14
N LEU A 70 27.95 -13.42 -1.03
CA LEU A 70 27.26 -12.44 -1.87
C LEU A 70 25.87 -12.93 -2.29
N ILE A 71 25.74 -14.18 -2.70
CA ILE A 71 24.46 -14.78 -3.08
C ILE A 71 23.49 -14.78 -1.89
N GLU A 72 23.93 -15.22 -0.70
CA GLU A 72 23.05 -15.28 0.48
C GLU A 72 22.59 -13.88 0.93
N ARG A 73 23.44 -12.88 0.89
CA ARG A 73 23.08 -11.51 1.22
C ARG A 73 22.11 -10.92 0.17
N THR A 74 22.34 -11.20 -1.12
CA THR A 74 21.42 -10.79 -2.18
C THR A 74 20.05 -11.45 -2.03
N LYS A 75 19.98 -12.74 -1.66
CA LYS A 75 18.72 -13.42 -1.33
C LYS A 75 17.98 -12.75 -0.16
N LYS A 76 18.69 -12.31 0.88
CA LYS A 76 18.08 -11.56 2.00
C LYS A 76 17.45 -10.25 1.52
N CYS A 77 18.15 -9.51 0.63
CA CYS A 77 17.59 -8.30 0.00
C CYS A 77 16.26 -8.59 -0.73
N ILE A 78 16.27 -9.63 -1.57
CA ILE A 78 15.08 -10.03 -2.36
C ILE A 78 13.93 -10.46 -1.43
N ASN A 79 14.21 -11.28 -0.42
CA ASN A 79 13.19 -11.72 0.54
C ASN A 79 12.58 -10.55 1.31
N HIS A 80 13.40 -9.59 1.73
CA HIS A 80 12.93 -8.37 2.37
C HIS A 80 11.98 -7.59 1.45
N LEU A 81 12.38 -7.37 0.19
CA LEU A 81 11.54 -6.71 -0.80
C LEU A 81 10.19 -7.43 -1.02
N LEU A 82 10.24 -8.77 -1.15
CA LEU A 82 9.03 -9.57 -1.36
C LEU A 82 8.07 -9.51 -0.15
N LEU A 83 8.61 -9.51 1.06
CA LEU A 83 7.82 -9.33 2.29
C LEU A 83 7.17 -7.94 2.33
N HIS A 84 7.92 -6.88 2.03
CA HIS A 84 7.38 -5.52 1.94
C HIS A 84 6.28 -5.39 0.88
N ARG A 85 6.45 -6.00 -0.28
CA ARG A 85 5.41 -6.03 -1.34
C ARG A 85 4.15 -6.76 -0.88
N LYS A 86 4.32 -7.90 -0.17
CA LYS A 86 3.17 -8.63 0.40
C LYS A 86 2.42 -7.79 1.43
N ILE A 87 3.13 -7.17 2.38
CA ILE A 87 2.52 -6.30 3.38
C ILE A 87 1.72 -5.19 2.70
N LYS A 88 2.33 -4.44 1.77
CA LYS A 88 1.63 -3.37 1.02
C LYS A 88 0.43 -3.86 0.20
N ALA A 89 0.46 -5.10 -0.29
CA ALA A 89 -0.68 -5.69 -0.98
C ALA A 89 -1.84 -5.98 -0.01
N TYR A 90 -1.54 -6.51 1.18
CA TYR A 90 -2.56 -6.74 2.21
C TYR A 90 -3.14 -5.46 2.78
N GLU A 91 -2.34 -4.41 2.95
CA GLU A 91 -2.80 -3.08 3.40
C GLU A 91 -3.81 -2.43 2.46
N LYS A 92 -3.85 -2.86 1.18
CA LYS A 92 -4.80 -2.36 0.17
C LYS A 92 -6.10 -3.17 0.08
N ILE A 93 -6.22 -4.27 0.83
CA ILE A 93 -7.40 -5.11 0.82
C ILE A 93 -8.30 -4.69 1.97
N ILE A 94 -9.46 -4.13 1.64
CA ILE A 94 -10.48 -3.79 2.61
C ILE A 94 -11.42 -4.98 2.77
N PRO A 95 -11.50 -5.63 3.94
CA PRO A 95 -12.42 -6.73 4.17
C PRO A 95 -13.87 -6.24 4.20
N VAL A 96 -14.70 -6.74 3.30
CA VAL A 96 -16.12 -6.39 3.19
C VAL A 96 -16.97 -7.63 3.46
N CYS A 97 -17.95 -7.53 4.32
CA CYS A 97 -18.91 -8.61 4.59
C CYS A 97 -19.74 -8.90 3.34
N CYS A 98 -19.77 -10.15 2.88
CA CYS A 98 -20.53 -10.55 1.69
C CYS A 98 -22.05 -10.35 1.87
N VAL A 99 -22.55 -10.39 3.10
CA VAL A 99 -23.98 -10.30 3.41
C VAL A 99 -24.41 -8.86 3.69
N CYS A 100 -23.85 -8.23 4.74
CA CYS A 100 -24.30 -6.91 5.19
C CYS A 100 -23.49 -5.75 4.63
N LYS A 101 -22.41 -6.03 3.86
CA LYS A 101 -21.54 -5.05 3.22
C LYS A 101 -20.75 -4.15 4.20
N LYS A 102 -20.80 -4.40 5.50
CA LYS A 102 -19.93 -3.72 6.47
C LYS A 102 -18.45 -3.93 6.15
N ILE A 103 -17.65 -2.95 6.46
CA ILE A 103 -16.20 -2.96 6.30
C ILE A 103 -15.57 -3.24 7.66
N ARG A 104 -14.55 -4.13 7.69
CA ARG A 104 -13.77 -4.37 8.90
C ARG A 104 -12.55 -3.46 8.93
N ASP A 105 -12.42 -2.69 10.00
CA ASP A 105 -11.26 -1.86 10.26
C ASP A 105 -10.22 -2.61 11.08
N ASP A 106 -9.21 -3.13 10.41
CA ASP A 106 -8.08 -3.84 11.01
C ASP A 106 -6.89 -2.88 11.31
N ASP A 107 -7.03 -1.57 11.10
CA ASP A 107 -5.93 -0.61 11.28
C ASP A 107 -5.45 -0.57 12.73
N GLY A 108 -4.14 -0.77 12.93
CA GLY A 108 -3.54 -0.85 14.27
C GLY A 108 -3.91 -2.09 15.09
N LYS A 109 -4.58 -3.09 14.49
CA LYS A 109 -5.01 -4.35 15.13
C LYS A 109 -4.41 -5.56 14.40
N GLU A 110 -4.48 -6.72 15.03
CA GLU A 110 -4.13 -7.96 14.33
C GLU A 110 -5.11 -8.21 13.15
N PRO A 111 -4.63 -8.66 11.99
CA PRO A 111 -5.48 -8.94 10.84
C PRO A 111 -6.62 -9.88 11.19
N GLY A 112 -7.84 -9.48 10.93
CA GLY A 112 -9.03 -10.28 11.22
C GLY A 112 -9.72 -9.95 12.54
N THR A 113 -9.16 -9.10 13.39
CA THR A 113 -9.70 -8.78 14.73
C THR A 113 -10.35 -7.39 14.81
N GLY A 114 -10.37 -6.64 13.69
CA GLY A 114 -10.94 -5.31 13.64
C GLY A 114 -12.45 -5.26 13.81
N GLU A 115 -12.97 -4.07 14.01
CA GLU A 115 -14.40 -3.83 14.19
C GLU A 115 -15.12 -3.67 12.85
N TRP A 116 -16.34 -4.21 12.76
CA TRP A 116 -17.19 -4.07 11.59
C TRP A 116 -18.00 -2.77 11.67
N MET A 117 -17.85 -1.90 10.70
CA MET A 117 -18.56 -0.62 10.61
C MET A 117 -19.27 -0.42 9.27
N GLU A 118 -20.18 0.51 9.20
CA GLU A 118 -20.83 0.89 7.95
C GLU A 118 -19.81 1.55 7.01
N PRO A 119 -19.96 1.35 5.66
CA PRO A 119 -18.99 1.87 4.68
C PRO A 119 -18.79 3.38 4.74
N ASP A 120 -19.83 4.15 4.98
CA ASP A 120 -19.78 5.61 5.13
C ASP A 120 -19.00 6.05 6.37
N LEU A 121 -19.21 5.37 7.49
CA LEU A 121 -18.44 5.62 8.71
C LEU A 121 -16.95 5.27 8.54
N TYR A 122 -16.66 4.17 7.82
CA TYR A 122 -15.29 3.80 7.49
C TYR A 122 -14.61 4.87 6.62
N LEU A 123 -15.28 5.36 5.58
CA LEU A 123 -14.76 6.40 4.70
C LEU A 123 -14.51 7.71 5.47
N GLN A 124 -15.42 8.14 6.32
CA GLN A 124 -15.25 9.33 7.15
C GLN A 124 -14.10 9.19 8.14
N ALA A 125 -13.88 7.99 8.70
CA ALA A 125 -12.81 7.75 9.65
C ALA A 125 -11.41 7.67 9.01
N LYS A 126 -11.32 7.23 7.75
CA LYS A 126 -10.05 6.97 7.07
C LYS A 126 -9.68 7.98 5.98
N THR A 127 -10.60 8.83 5.60
CA THR A 127 -10.41 9.81 4.53
C THR A 127 -11.05 11.14 4.91
N GLU A 128 -10.72 12.21 4.19
CA GLU A 128 -11.40 13.50 4.33
C GLU A 128 -12.70 13.59 3.49
N ILE A 129 -13.25 12.43 3.08
CA ILE A 129 -14.43 12.37 2.21
C ILE A 129 -15.68 12.38 3.07
N GLU A 130 -16.54 13.35 2.85
CA GLU A 130 -17.92 13.37 3.37
C GLU A 130 -18.83 12.58 2.44
N THR A 131 -19.69 11.73 3.03
CA THR A 131 -20.66 10.93 2.27
C THR A 131 -22.03 11.59 2.31
N SER A 132 -22.71 11.61 1.17
CA SER A 132 -24.10 12.08 1.02
C SER A 132 -24.96 10.93 0.57
N HIS A 133 -26.12 10.75 1.22
CA HIS A 133 -27.06 9.69 0.89
C HIS A 133 -28.07 10.17 -0.15
N THR A 134 -28.13 9.47 -1.27
CA THR A 134 -29.09 9.69 -2.35
C THR A 134 -29.50 8.36 -2.98
N TYR A 135 -30.52 8.37 -3.80
CA TYR A 135 -30.92 7.20 -4.57
C TYR A 135 -30.22 7.20 -5.92
N CYS A 136 -29.75 6.03 -6.36
CA CYS A 136 -29.35 5.85 -7.76
C CYS A 136 -30.62 5.88 -8.65
N ASP A 137 -30.43 6.08 -9.95
CA ASP A 137 -31.55 6.25 -10.90
C ASP A 137 -32.52 5.08 -10.86
N GLU A 138 -32.01 3.86 -10.74
CA GLU A 138 -32.84 2.64 -10.68
C GLU A 138 -33.75 2.64 -9.43
N HIS A 139 -33.21 2.83 -8.25
CA HIS A 139 -33.99 2.87 -7.01
C HIS A 139 -34.89 4.13 -6.91
N ALA A 140 -34.43 5.25 -7.50
CA ALA A 140 -35.28 6.43 -7.58
C ALA A 140 -36.53 6.19 -8.45
N GLU A 141 -36.41 5.43 -9.56
CA GLU A 141 -37.58 5.04 -10.37
C GLU A 141 -38.50 4.05 -9.66
N GLU A 142 -37.94 3.06 -8.97
CA GLU A 142 -38.74 2.12 -8.16
C GLU A 142 -39.54 2.86 -7.10
N LEU A 143 -38.90 3.73 -6.33
CA LEU A 143 -39.56 4.54 -5.31
C LEU A 143 -40.65 5.43 -5.88
N ARG A 144 -40.43 6.04 -7.06
CA ARG A 144 -41.48 6.83 -7.76
C ARG A 144 -42.67 5.99 -8.17
N LYS A 145 -42.46 4.74 -8.60
CA LYS A 145 -43.54 3.80 -8.93
C LYS A 145 -44.35 3.42 -7.69
N GLU A 146 -43.69 3.11 -6.58
CA GLU A 146 -44.31 2.79 -5.30
C GLU A 146 -45.16 3.97 -4.79
N ILE A 147 -44.63 5.18 -4.79
CA ILE A 147 -45.33 6.40 -4.37
C ILE A 147 -46.60 6.60 -5.23
N LYS A 148 -46.49 6.44 -6.55
CA LYS A 148 -47.66 6.55 -7.45
C LYS A 148 -48.74 5.53 -7.11
N THR A 149 -48.36 4.29 -6.81
CA THR A 149 -49.25 3.21 -6.43
C THR A 149 -49.99 3.51 -5.10
N ILE A 150 -49.22 3.98 -4.11
CA ILE A 150 -49.79 4.38 -2.81
C ILE A 150 -50.78 5.53 -2.97
N HIS A 151 -50.48 6.54 -3.79
CA HIS A 151 -51.37 7.66 -4.08
C HIS A 151 -52.64 7.22 -4.81
N ALA A 152 -52.53 6.30 -5.77
CA ALA A 152 -53.71 5.76 -6.48
C ALA A 152 -54.62 4.99 -5.52
N ASN A 153 -54.06 4.13 -4.66
CA ASN A 153 -54.82 3.36 -3.69
C ASN A 153 -55.50 4.24 -2.63
N ARG A 154 -54.84 5.33 -2.18
CA ARG A 154 -55.47 6.31 -1.26
C ARG A 154 -56.63 7.03 -1.91
N LYS A 155 -56.54 7.44 -3.19
CA LYS A 155 -57.64 8.07 -3.92
C LYS A 155 -58.85 7.10 -4.11
N ALA A 156 -58.60 5.85 -4.45
CA ALA A 156 -59.61 4.83 -4.60
C ALA A 156 -60.36 4.51 -3.29
N ASN A 157 -59.65 4.48 -2.16
CA ASN A 157 -60.26 4.24 -0.84
C ASN A 157 -61.09 5.45 -0.33
N ASN A 158 -60.70 6.66 -0.67
CA ASN A 158 -61.47 7.86 -0.29
C ASN A 158 -62.77 7.99 -1.11
N GLN A 159 -62.79 7.53 -2.36
CA GLN A 159 -64.01 7.52 -3.19
C GLN A 159 -65.04 6.43 -2.81
N LYS A 160 -64.64 5.41 -2.05
CA LYS A 160 -65.54 4.37 -1.53
C LYS A 160 -66.18 4.71 -0.18
N LYS A 161 -65.79 5.83 0.44
CA LYS A 161 -66.36 6.30 1.75
C LYS A 161 -67.32 7.45 1.62
N THR A 162 -67.58 7.91 0.40
CA THR A 162 -68.59 8.89 0.07
C THR A 162 -69.77 8.20 -0.62
#